data_5e0b2e38f7c9092d752ce67372b53474
#
_entry.id   5e0b2e38f7c9092d752ce67372b53474
#
_cell.length_a   1.000
_cell.length_b   1.000
_cell.length_c   1.000
_cell.angle_alpha   90.00
_cell.angle_beta   90.00
_cell.angle_gamma   90.00
#
_symmetry.space_group_name_H-M   'P 1'
#
loop_
_entity.id
_entity.type
_entity.pdbx_description
1 polymer ?
#
loop_
_entity_poly.entity_id
_entity_poly.type
_entity_poly.pdbx_seq_one_letter_code
_entity_poly.pdbx_strand_id
1 'polypeptide(L)'
;MASNFNERIDRRHSDSLKWQKYGDQDILPLWVADTDFRSPQCIIDALTQRVEHGVFGYGNPPAELIDVIIARMAERYQWAIKPEWLVFLPGVVTGLNLAVRAFTEAHQGTIAPTPIYPPFRSAASNANRSQLNAQLRLEEERWGMDLAALEPQMTGNEKLLMLCNPQNPGGTVYRREELLEQWRFAQRHDLIVCSDEIHCDLLLEPGAQHIPFASLNEDAEQRSVTLLSPSKTFNIAGLGASVAIIPDRELRKRFTRQRQGLVPGVDILSYVAATAAWRDGQPWLDEQLAYLRETRDLLTQRVNAIPGLSMVAPEATYLAWIDASQLKAASPALFFERHGLGFSPGRDFGDDGYVRLNFGCPRDFIHEALRRMENAVRTLPRLNLS
;
A
#
# COMPACT_ATOMS: atom_id res chain seq x y z
N MET A 1 -26.77 9.66 2.97
CA MET A 1 -27.11 9.01 1.67
C MET A 1 -26.09 7.92 1.45
N ALA A 2 -26.51 6.77 0.92
CA ALA A 2 -25.57 5.70 0.56
C ALA A 2 -24.59 6.17 -0.52
N SER A 3 -23.34 5.70 -0.45
CA SER A 3 -22.31 6.08 -1.41
C SER A 3 -22.53 5.37 -2.75
N ASN A 4 -22.29 6.07 -3.86
CA ASN A 4 -22.45 5.49 -5.19
C ASN A 4 -21.07 5.14 -5.80
N PHE A 5 -20.59 3.94 -5.57
CA PHE A 5 -19.32 3.45 -6.14
C PHE A 5 -19.40 3.09 -7.64
N ASN A 6 -20.59 3.10 -8.23
CA ASN A 6 -20.79 2.95 -9.68
C ASN A 6 -20.80 4.30 -10.41
N GLU A 7 -20.70 5.41 -9.69
CA GLU A 7 -20.62 6.73 -10.33
C GLU A 7 -19.36 6.83 -11.19
N ARG A 8 -19.54 7.17 -12.46
CA ARG A 8 -18.42 7.45 -13.36
C ARG A 8 -18.06 8.93 -13.27
N ILE A 9 -16.93 9.21 -12.62
CA ILE A 9 -16.36 10.56 -12.53
C ILE A 9 -15.36 10.70 -13.67
N ASP A 10 -15.59 11.64 -14.57
CA ASP A 10 -14.65 11.89 -15.67
C ASP A 10 -13.37 12.55 -15.13
N ARG A 11 -12.26 11.83 -15.27
CA ARG A 11 -10.93 12.27 -14.84
C ARG A 11 -9.94 12.43 -16.01
N ARG A 12 -10.38 12.23 -17.25
CA ARG A 12 -9.49 12.20 -18.42
C ARG A 12 -8.74 13.50 -18.64
N HIS A 13 -9.41 14.63 -18.48
CA HIS A 13 -8.85 15.96 -18.68
C HIS A 13 -8.60 16.70 -17.37
N SER A 14 -8.44 15.95 -16.28
CA SER A 14 -8.12 16.45 -14.96
C SER A 14 -6.61 16.40 -14.69
N ASP A 15 -6.22 16.72 -13.46
CA ASP A 15 -4.87 16.58 -12.93
C ASP A 15 -4.49 15.13 -12.52
N SER A 16 -5.35 14.15 -12.82
CA SER A 16 -5.13 12.77 -12.45
C SER A 16 -3.89 12.17 -13.11
N LEU A 17 -2.87 11.85 -12.34
CA LEU A 17 -1.69 11.12 -12.80
C LEU A 17 -2.06 9.83 -13.53
N LYS A 18 -3.05 9.12 -12.99
CA LYS A 18 -3.55 7.85 -13.51
C LYS A 18 -4.10 7.99 -14.93
N TRP A 19 -4.98 8.98 -15.14
CA TRP A 19 -5.68 9.18 -16.42
C TRP A 19 -4.84 9.95 -17.43
N GLN A 20 -3.99 10.88 -17.01
CA GLN A 20 -3.10 11.63 -17.90
C GLN A 20 -2.10 10.74 -18.65
N LYS A 21 -1.70 9.60 -18.05
CA LYS A 21 -0.73 8.71 -18.66
C LYS A 21 -1.09 8.28 -20.09
N TYR A 22 -2.35 8.04 -20.33
CA TYR A 22 -2.85 7.56 -21.64
C TYR A 22 -3.59 8.64 -22.46
N GLY A 23 -3.93 9.77 -21.85
CA GLY A 23 -4.61 10.88 -22.53
C GLY A 23 -5.89 10.42 -23.24
N ASP A 24 -5.97 10.70 -24.54
CA ASP A 24 -7.14 10.36 -25.38
C ASP A 24 -7.09 8.94 -25.97
N GLN A 25 -6.07 8.14 -25.65
CA GLN A 25 -5.99 6.76 -26.09
C GLN A 25 -7.08 5.92 -25.43
N ASP A 26 -7.63 4.96 -26.17
CA ASP A 26 -8.61 4.00 -25.64
C ASP A 26 -7.91 2.91 -24.79
N ILE A 27 -7.32 3.35 -23.69
CA ILE A 27 -6.66 2.48 -22.71
C ILE A 27 -7.28 2.75 -21.34
N LEU A 28 -7.79 1.70 -20.69
CA LEU A 28 -8.30 1.78 -19.32
C LEU A 28 -7.11 1.86 -18.34
N PRO A 29 -6.95 2.95 -17.59
CA PRO A 29 -5.86 3.09 -16.63
C PRO A 29 -6.21 2.39 -15.32
N LEU A 30 -5.61 1.23 -15.10
CA LEU A 30 -5.80 0.37 -13.92
C LEU A 30 -4.45 0.08 -13.25
N TRP A 31 -3.58 1.09 -13.14
CA TRP A 31 -2.19 0.94 -12.70
C TRP A 31 -1.90 1.55 -11.33
N VAL A 32 -1.89 2.89 -11.20
CA VAL A 32 -1.53 3.54 -9.94
C VAL A 32 -2.62 3.34 -8.88
N ALA A 33 -2.19 3.18 -7.64
CA ALA A 33 -3.06 2.86 -6.52
C ALA A 33 -3.76 4.11 -5.94
N ASP A 34 -4.65 4.70 -6.70
CA ASP A 34 -5.76 5.52 -6.23
C ASP A 34 -7.08 4.96 -6.77
N THR A 35 -8.19 5.27 -6.15
CA THR A 35 -9.50 4.81 -6.63
C THR A 35 -10.16 5.87 -7.52
N ASP A 36 -11.13 5.46 -8.32
CA ASP A 36 -11.97 6.36 -9.09
C ASP A 36 -13.30 6.69 -8.38
N PHE A 37 -13.33 6.48 -7.07
CA PHE A 37 -14.48 6.80 -6.23
C PHE A 37 -14.39 8.22 -5.71
N ARG A 38 -15.55 8.86 -5.56
CA ARG A 38 -15.66 10.10 -4.79
C ARG A 38 -15.26 9.81 -3.34
N SER A 39 -14.37 10.62 -2.79
CA SER A 39 -14.00 10.55 -1.37
C SER A 39 -15.20 10.78 -0.45
N PRO A 40 -15.15 10.33 0.81
CA PRO A 40 -16.26 10.52 1.76
C PRO A 40 -16.74 11.97 1.85
N GLN A 41 -18.04 12.17 1.93
CA GLN A 41 -18.63 13.52 2.03
C GLN A 41 -18.11 14.28 3.26
N CYS A 42 -17.87 13.59 4.38
CA CYS A 42 -17.31 14.20 5.58
C CYS A 42 -15.94 14.88 5.34
N ILE A 43 -15.13 14.34 4.45
CA ILE A 43 -13.85 14.95 4.08
C ILE A 43 -14.09 16.20 3.21
N ILE A 44 -14.98 16.10 2.23
CA ILE A 44 -15.33 17.22 1.33
C ILE A 44 -15.88 18.39 2.15
N ASP A 45 -16.79 18.11 3.07
CA ASP A 45 -17.39 19.13 3.93
C ASP A 45 -16.35 19.80 4.84
N ALA A 46 -15.47 19.02 5.47
CA ALA A 46 -14.42 19.55 6.34
C ALA A 46 -13.44 20.44 5.56
N LEU A 47 -13.04 20.03 4.36
CA LEU A 47 -12.17 20.83 3.49
C LEU A 47 -12.86 22.11 3.04
N THR A 48 -14.14 22.04 2.65
CA THR A 48 -14.91 23.20 2.25
C THR A 48 -14.97 24.23 3.36
N GLN A 49 -15.33 23.80 4.56
CA GLN A 49 -15.39 24.66 5.75
C GLN A 49 -14.01 25.30 6.04
N ARG A 50 -12.93 24.53 5.90
CA ARG A 50 -11.58 25.05 6.15
C ARG A 50 -11.16 26.07 5.08
N VAL A 51 -11.52 25.84 3.83
CA VAL A 51 -11.26 26.80 2.72
C VAL A 51 -12.06 28.08 2.93
N GLU A 52 -13.30 28.02 3.34
CA GLU A 52 -14.16 29.18 3.64
C GLU A 52 -13.61 30.05 4.76
N HIS A 53 -12.81 29.51 5.70
CA HIS A 53 -12.11 30.28 6.71
C HIS A 53 -11.14 31.31 6.09
N GLY A 54 -10.53 31.01 4.93
CA GLY A 54 -9.80 31.94 4.10
C GLY A 54 -8.39 32.32 4.56
N VAL A 55 -7.89 31.78 5.67
CA VAL A 55 -6.52 32.05 6.15
C VAL A 55 -5.67 30.79 6.07
N PHE A 56 -4.62 30.81 5.26
CA PHE A 56 -3.77 29.66 4.95
C PHE A 56 -2.33 29.85 5.48
N GLY A 57 -2.20 30.29 6.72
CA GLY A 57 -0.91 30.41 7.39
C GLY A 57 -0.32 29.07 7.80
N TYR A 58 0.85 29.09 8.41
CA TYR A 58 1.48 27.88 8.94
C TYR A 58 0.61 27.20 9.99
N GLY A 59 0.59 25.85 9.97
CA GLY A 59 -0.18 25.06 10.90
C GLY A 59 0.65 23.98 11.58
N ASN A 60 0.11 23.49 12.68
CA ASN A 60 0.61 22.31 13.39
C ASN A 60 -0.42 21.19 13.29
N PRO A 61 -0.02 19.94 13.58
CA PRO A 61 -0.99 18.83 13.71
C PRO A 61 -2.09 19.22 14.70
N PRO A 62 -3.38 19.16 14.31
CA PRO A 62 -4.47 19.43 15.24
C PRO A 62 -4.47 18.43 16.40
N ALA A 63 -4.75 18.90 17.61
CA ALA A 63 -4.86 18.02 18.78
C ALA A 63 -5.91 16.92 18.56
N GLU A 64 -7.02 17.26 17.91
CA GLU A 64 -8.06 16.30 17.55
C GLU A 64 -7.54 15.16 16.66
N LEU A 65 -6.65 15.45 15.69
CA LEU A 65 -6.05 14.42 14.87
C LEU A 65 -5.19 13.46 15.70
N ILE A 66 -4.41 13.99 16.62
CA ILE A 66 -3.60 13.18 17.55
C ILE A 66 -4.50 12.27 18.38
N ASP A 67 -5.56 12.83 18.96
CA ASP A 67 -6.52 12.06 19.78
C ASP A 67 -7.22 10.96 18.97
N VAL A 68 -7.61 11.26 17.73
CA VAL A 68 -8.25 10.30 16.82
C VAL A 68 -7.29 9.14 16.49
N ILE A 69 -6.01 9.41 16.23
CA ILE A 69 -5.02 8.38 15.95
C ILE A 69 -4.82 7.49 17.20
N ILE A 70 -4.66 8.08 18.37
CA ILE A 70 -4.48 7.34 19.63
C ILE A 70 -5.68 6.44 19.91
N ALA A 71 -6.89 6.99 19.82
CA ALA A 71 -8.12 6.23 20.02
C ALA A 71 -8.23 5.08 19.02
N ARG A 72 -7.93 5.33 17.75
CA ARG A 72 -7.99 4.32 16.69
C ARG A 72 -7.04 3.14 16.95
N MET A 73 -5.79 3.41 17.37
CA MET A 73 -4.84 2.36 17.71
C MET A 73 -5.29 1.54 18.92
N ALA A 74 -5.80 2.20 19.96
CA ALA A 74 -6.29 1.53 21.15
C ALA A 74 -7.53 0.66 20.87
N GLU A 75 -8.52 1.21 20.20
CA GLU A 75 -9.82 0.55 19.96
C GLU A 75 -9.73 -0.60 18.93
N ARG A 76 -9.00 -0.39 17.83
CA ARG A 76 -8.93 -1.37 16.74
C ARG A 76 -7.87 -2.44 16.95
N TYR A 77 -6.75 -2.05 17.53
CA TYR A 77 -5.56 -2.90 17.59
C TYR A 77 -5.08 -3.19 19.00
N GLN A 78 -5.80 -2.71 20.04
CA GLN A 78 -5.41 -2.84 21.45
C GLN A 78 -3.96 -2.37 21.70
N TRP A 79 -3.54 -1.37 20.92
CA TRP A 79 -2.22 -0.78 21.01
C TRP A 79 -2.29 0.63 21.61
N ALA A 80 -1.84 0.76 22.85
CA ALA A 80 -1.80 2.04 23.57
C ALA A 80 -0.56 2.82 23.16
N ILE A 81 -0.74 3.84 22.34
CA ILE A 81 0.35 4.72 21.88
C ILE A 81 0.31 6.06 22.62
N LYS A 82 1.42 6.81 22.55
CA LYS A 82 1.57 8.12 23.17
C LYS A 82 1.68 9.22 22.12
N PRO A 83 1.19 10.45 22.41
CA PRO A 83 1.28 11.58 21.48
C PRO A 83 2.68 11.87 20.98
N GLU A 84 3.68 11.79 21.84
CA GLU A 84 5.09 12.05 21.50
C GLU A 84 5.72 11.02 20.56
N TRP A 85 5.07 9.87 20.33
CA TRP A 85 5.55 8.86 19.38
C TRP A 85 5.22 9.23 17.93
N LEU A 86 4.33 10.20 17.71
CA LEU A 86 3.82 10.56 16.38
C LEU A 86 4.76 11.54 15.68
N VAL A 87 5.16 11.18 14.47
CA VAL A 87 5.92 12.04 13.56
C VAL A 87 5.13 12.19 12.27
N PHE A 88 4.54 13.36 12.03
CA PHE A 88 3.74 13.61 10.82
C PHE A 88 4.62 13.86 9.60
N LEU A 89 4.22 13.31 8.47
CA LEU A 89 4.95 13.29 7.20
C LEU A 89 4.02 13.59 6.02
N PRO A 90 4.54 14.18 4.93
CA PRO A 90 3.74 14.44 3.72
C PRO A 90 3.43 13.20 2.89
N GLY A 91 3.90 12.03 3.27
CA GLY A 91 3.62 10.77 2.58
C GLY A 91 4.40 9.59 3.17
N VAL A 92 3.88 8.38 2.99
CA VAL A 92 4.50 7.14 3.48
C VAL A 92 5.81 6.84 2.76
N VAL A 93 5.91 7.13 1.45
CA VAL A 93 7.18 6.96 0.69
C VAL A 93 8.30 7.81 1.29
N THR A 94 8.00 9.02 1.73
CA THR A 94 8.93 9.84 2.50
C THR A 94 9.40 9.10 3.76
N GLY A 95 8.47 8.49 4.50
CA GLY A 95 8.78 7.69 5.68
C GLY A 95 9.70 6.50 5.40
N LEU A 96 9.48 5.77 4.31
CA LEU A 96 10.35 4.69 3.86
C LEU A 96 11.79 5.16 3.61
N ASN A 97 11.94 6.27 2.87
CA ASN A 97 13.25 6.84 2.56
C ASN A 97 13.97 7.37 3.82
N LEU A 98 13.23 8.02 4.72
CA LEU A 98 13.78 8.50 5.99
C LEU A 98 14.24 7.32 6.88
N ALA A 99 13.48 6.23 6.94
CA ALA A 99 13.85 5.05 7.72
C ALA A 99 15.16 4.44 7.23
N VAL A 100 15.33 4.27 5.92
CA VAL A 100 16.58 3.76 5.34
C VAL A 100 17.77 4.63 5.72
N ARG A 101 17.64 5.94 5.58
CA ARG A 101 18.70 6.90 5.91
C ARG A 101 18.99 6.98 7.41
N ALA A 102 17.97 6.88 8.24
CA ALA A 102 18.10 6.99 9.68
C ALA A 102 18.72 5.75 10.32
N PHE A 103 18.42 4.56 9.79
CA PHE A 103 18.68 3.29 10.46
C PHE A 103 19.75 2.43 9.81
N THR A 104 20.34 2.91 8.70
CA THR A 104 21.46 2.25 8.04
C THR A 104 22.62 3.22 7.82
N GLU A 105 23.83 2.74 7.98
CA GLU A 105 25.05 3.43 7.61
C GLU A 105 25.52 3.02 6.20
N ALA A 106 26.56 3.67 5.67
CA ALA A 106 27.02 3.50 4.28
C ALA A 106 27.35 2.05 3.90
N HIS A 107 27.84 1.26 4.85
CA HIS A 107 28.21 -0.16 4.65
C HIS A 107 27.09 -1.13 5.03
N GLN A 108 25.96 -0.63 5.51
CA GLN A 108 24.82 -1.42 5.96
C GLN A 108 23.73 -1.50 4.88
N GLY A 109 22.83 -2.43 5.05
CA GLY A 109 21.77 -2.70 4.08
C GLY A 109 20.40 -2.86 4.70
N THR A 110 19.43 -2.97 3.81
CA THR A 110 18.04 -3.25 4.12
C THR A 110 17.66 -4.66 3.70
N ILE A 111 16.59 -5.18 4.27
CA ILE A 111 15.88 -6.37 3.80
C ILE A 111 14.48 -5.93 3.39
N ALA A 112 14.04 -6.33 2.21
CA ALA A 112 12.67 -6.09 1.77
C ALA A 112 12.08 -7.35 1.13
N PRO A 113 10.77 -7.60 1.27
CA PRO A 113 10.10 -8.67 0.52
C PRO A 113 10.22 -8.45 -0.98
N THR A 114 10.12 -9.52 -1.76
CA THR A 114 10.07 -9.48 -3.23
C THR A 114 9.06 -10.55 -3.71
N PRO A 115 8.07 -10.22 -4.56
CA PRO A 115 7.77 -8.89 -5.11
C PRO A 115 7.28 -7.88 -4.07
N ILE A 116 7.50 -6.59 -4.35
CA ILE A 116 7.18 -5.51 -3.41
C ILE A 116 6.88 -4.20 -4.15
N TYR A 117 6.13 -3.33 -3.53
CA TYR A 117 5.89 -1.97 -3.97
C TYR A 117 7.21 -1.24 -4.31
N PRO A 118 7.35 -0.67 -5.52
CA PRO A 118 8.63 -0.18 -6.02
C PRO A 118 9.40 0.77 -5.08
N PRO A 119 8.76 1.69 -4.33
CA PRO A 119 9.48 2.56 -3.41
C PRO A 119 10.29 1.86 -2.30
N PHE A 120 9.95 0.62 -1.93
CA PHE A 120 10.81 -0.17 -1.02
C PHE A 120 12.18 -0.46 -1.62
N ARG A 121 12.20 -0.72 -2.93
CA ARG A 121 13.44 -0.97 -3.68
C ARG A 121 14.22 0.31 -3.92
N SER A 122 13.54 1.37 -4.34
CA SER A 122 14.18 2.65 -4.62
C SER A 122 14.68 3.37 -3.36
N ALA A 123 14.07 3.17 -2.20
CA ALA A 123 14.52 3.79 -0.96
C ALA A 123 15.95 3.37 -0.58
N ALA A 124 16.29 2.10 -0.75
CA ALA A 124 17.65 1.62 -0.53
C ALA A 124 18.64 2.22 -1.53
N SER A 125 18.33 2.18 -2.82
CA SER A 125 19.19 2.73 -3.88
C SER A 125 19.35 4.26 -3.78
N ASN A 126 18.29 4.99 -3.42
CA ASN A 126 18.34 6.44 -3.21
C ASN A 126 19.30 6.83 -2.07
N ALA A 127 19.49 5.96 -1.10
CA ALA A 127 20.43 6.16 0.01
C ALA A 127 21.81 5.52 -0.23
N ASN A 128 22.05 4.94 -1.41
CA ASN A 128 23.25 4.14 -1.72
C ASN A 128 23.46 3.00 -0.69
N ARG A 129 22.39 2.27 -0.39
CA ARG A 129 22.41 1.10 0.49
C ARG A 129 22.16 -0.17 -0.29
N SER A 130 22.75 -1.27 0.14
CA SER A 130 22.42 -2.60 -0.36
C SER A 130 21.03 -3.02 0.12
N GLN A 131 20.40 -3.90 -0.64
CA GLN A 131 19.14 -4.52 -0.26
C GLN A 131 19.21 -6.01 -0.48
N LEU A 132 18.89 -6.78 0.55
CA LEU A 132 18.68 -8.20 0.48
C LEU A 132 17.20 -8.48 0.25
N ASN A 133 16.89 -9.28 -0.76
CA ASN A 133 15.51 -9.59 -1.11
C ASN A 133 15.05 -10.83 -0.34
N ALA A 134 14.01 -10.66 0.48
CA ALA A 134 13.30 -11.75 1.12
C ALA A 134 12.21 -12.27 0.17
N GLN A 135 12.48 -13.39 -0.50
CA GLN A 135 11.56 -13.93 -1.49
C GLN A 135 10.22 -14.30 -0.84
N LEU A 136 9.12 -13.82 -1.43
CA LEU A 136 7.80 -14.29 -1.11
C LEU A 136 7.53 -15.63 -1.83
N ARG A 137 6.83 -16.52 -1.15
CA ARG A 137 6.34 -17.77 -1.71
C ARG A 137 4.81 -17.80 -1.69
N LEU A 138 4.24 -18.37 -2.72
CA LEU A 138 2.81 -18.65 -2.78
C LEU A 138 2.59 -20.08 -2.25
N GLU A 139 2.01 -20.17 -1.07
CA GLU A 139 1.66 -21.42 -0.41
C GLU A 139 0.20 -21.36 0.06
N GLU A 140 -0.57 -22.41 -0.21
CA GLU A 140 -1.98 -22.47 0.15
C GLU A 140 -2.78 -21.20 -0.22
N GLU A 141 -2.57 -20.72 -1.45
CA GLU A 141 -3.20 -19.51 -2.00
C GLU A 141 -2.87 -18.20 -1.24
N ARG A 142 -1.77 -18.18 -0.50
CA ARG A 142 -1.28 -17.00 0.23
C ARG A 142 0.18 -16.72 -0.04
N TRP A 143 0.51 -15.45 -0.23
CA TRP A 143 1.89 -15.00 -0.32
C TRP A 143 2.48 -14.82 1.09
N GLY A 144 3.58 -15.49 1.36
CA GLY A 144 4.28 -15.42 2.63
C GLY A 144 5.80 -15.20 2.46
N MET A 145 6.45 -14.67 3.50
CA MET A 145 7.89 -14.46 3.49
C MET A 145 8.62 -15.75 3.84
N ASP A 146 9.57 -16.16 3.02
CA ASP A 146 10.41 -17.33 3.28
C ASP A 146 11.65 -16.96 4.12
N LEU A 147 11.46 -16.90 5.42
CA LEU A 147 12.54 -16.58 6.35
C LEU A 147 13.61 -17.68 6.42
N ALA A 148 13.24 -18.94 6.21
CA ALA A 148 14.17 -20.05 6.20
C ALA A 148 15.16 -19.94 5.02
N ALA A 149 14.69 -19.55 3.84
CA ALA A 149 15.54 -19.30 2.69
C ALA A 149 16.37 -18.00 2.82
N LEU A 150 15.90 -17.05 3.60
CA LEU A 150 16.59 -15.78 3.84
C LEU A 150 17.76 -15.96 4.85
N GLU A 151 17.58 -16.78 5.86
CA GLU A 151 18.56 -16.96 6.97
C GLU A 151 20.02 -17.17 6.49
N PRO A 152 20.31 -18.10 5.56
CA PRO A 152 21.68 -18.34 5.11
C PRO A 152 22.25 -17.21 4.23
N GLN A 153 21.43 -16.27 3.79
CA GLN A 153 21.85 -15.13 2.96
C GLN A 153 22.26 -13.92 3.81
N MET A 154 21.97 -13.94 5.11
CA MET A 154 22.32 -12.84 6.02
C MET A 154 23.83 -12.68 6.13
N THR A 155 24.32 -11.46 5.95
CA THR A 155 25.74 -11.12 6.03
C THR A 155 26.15 -10.49 7.37
N GLY A 156 25.15 -10.04 8.15
CA GLY A 156 25.37 -9.27 9.38
C GLY A 156 25.44 -7.75 9.13
N ASN A 157 25.45 -7.32 7.87
CA ASN A 157 25.43 -5.90 7.49
C ASN A 157 24.01 -5.33 7.39
N GLU A 158 23.00 -6.18 7.28
CA GLU A 158 21.60 -5.76 7.24
C GLU A 158 21.18 -5.22 8.62
N LYS A 159 20.52 -4.05 8.65
CA LYS A 159 20.11 -3.39 9.88
C LYS A 159 18.64 -2.98 9.90
N LEU A 160 17.99 -2.99 8.75
CA LEU A 160 16.59 -2.57 8.62
C LEU A 160 15.80 -3.63 7.85
N LEU A 161 14.79 -4.19 8.50
CA LEU A 161 13.77 -5.01 7.86
C LEU A 161 12.59 -4.12 7.49
N MET A 162 12.28 -4.07 6.20
CA MET A 162 11.14 -3.31 5.67
C MET A 162 9.98 -4.27 5.43
N LEU A 163 8.88 -4.07 6.15
CA LEU A 163 7.65 -4.86 6.02
C LEU A 163 6.55 -4.06 5.33
N CYS A 164 5.72 -4.76 4.61
CA CYS A 164 4.49 -4.25 4.00
C CYS A 164 3.33 -5.13 4.44
N ASN A 165 2.48 -4.63 5.31
CA ASN A 165 1.35 -5.39 5.86
C ASN A 165 0.11 -4.51 6.04
N PRO A 166 -0.98 -4.73 5.29
CA PRO A 166 -1.16 -5.73 4.23
C PRO A 166 -0.17 -5.58 3.06
N GLN A 167 0.18 -6.70 2.46
CA GLN A 167 1.24 -6.77 1.46
C GLN A 167 0.78 -6.28 0.09
N ASN A 168 1.58 -5.44 -0.55
CA ASN A 168 1.41 -4.98 -1.92
C ASN A 168 2.62 -5.44 -2.74
N PRO A 169 2.44 -6.30 -3.76
CA PRO A 169 1.19 -6.53 -4.52
C PRO A 169 0.41 -7.79 -4.14
N GLY A 170 0.90 -8.65 -3.25
CA GLY A 170 0.31 -9.98 -3.02
C GLY A 170 -1.03 -9.97 -2.28
N GLY A 171 -1.34 -8.93 -1.53
CA GLY A 171 -2.61 -8.78 -0.83
C GLY A 171 -2.74 -9.53 0.48
N THR A 172 -1.68 -10.15 0.97
CA THR A 172 -1.68 -10.92 2.22
C THR A 172 -1.85 -10.02 3.44
N VAL A 173 -2.72 -10.43 4.36
CA VAL A 173 -2.78 -9.91 5.73
C VAL A 173 -2.05 -10.90 6.62
N TYR A 174 -0.88 -10.53 7.13
CA TYR A 174 -0.08 -11.44 7.95
C TYR A 174 -0.80 -11.80 9.24
N ARG A 175 -0.82 -13.11 9.54
CA ARG A 175 -1.37 -13.65 10.78
C ARG A 175 -0.40 -13.43 11.94
N ARG A 176 -0.91 -13.54 13.16
CA ARG A 176 -0.08 -13.32 14.36
C ARG A 176 1.15 -14.22 14.40
N GLU A 177 1.00 -15.49 14.03
CA GLU A 177 2.09 -16.46 14.02
C GLU A 177 3.18 -16.05 13.00
N GLU A 178 2.79 -15.59 11.82
CA GLU A 178 3.71 -15.11 10.78
C GLU A 178 4.46 -13.85 11.23
N LEU A 179 3.75 -12.93 11.87
CA LEU A 179 4.36 -11.72 12.43
C LEU A 179 5.32 -12.03 13.58
N LEU A 180 4.99 -13.00 14.42
CA LEU A 180 5.88 -13.46 15.49
C LEU A 180 7.16 -14.11 14.94
N GLU A 181 7.09 -14.85 13.84
CA GLU A 181 8.27 -15.38 13.16
C GLU A 181 9.13 -14.25 12.59
N GLN A 182 8.53 -13.25 11.96
CA GLN A 182 9.23 -12.06 11.48
C GLN A 182 9.89 -11.29 12.63
N TRP A 183 9.19 -11.16 13.77
CA TRP A 183 9.76 -10.53 14.95
C TRP A 183 10.95 -11.32 15.53
N ARG A 184 10.85 -12.66 15.67
CA ARG A 184 11.97 -13.50 16.14
C ARG A 184 13.18 -13.39 15.23
N PHE A 185 12.95 -13.33 13.92
CA PHE A 185 14.00 -13.10 12.94
C PHE A 185 14.65 -11.73 13.15
N ALA A 186 13.87 -10.66 13.27
CA ALA A 186 14.37 -9.31 13.52
C ALA A 186 15.16 -9.23 14.84
N GLN A 187 14.66 -9.87 15.90
CA GLN A 187 15.34 -9.92 17.21
C GLN A 187 16.67 -10.66 17.11
N ARG A 188 16.71 -11.83 16.46
CA ARG A 188 17.93 -12.65 16.30
C ARG A 188 19.04 -11.91 15.56
N HIS A 189 18.68 -11.11 14.59
CA HIS A 189 19.62 -10.36 13.75
C HIS A 189 19.77 -8.89 14.15
N ASP A 190 19.20 -8.48 15.27
CA ASP A 190 19.22 -7.10 15.78
C ASP A 190 18.78 -6.06 14.72
N LEU A 191 17.66 -6.34 14.08
CA LEU A 191 17.10 -5.48 13.05
C LEU A 191 16.11 -4.46 13.63
N ILE A 192 16.14 -3.24 13.12
CA ILE A 192 15.04 -2.30 13.22
C ILE A 192 14.01 -2.69 12.17
N VAL A 193 12.73 -2.54 12.48
CA VAL A 193 11.62 -2.89 11.58
C VAL A 193 10.86 -1.64 11.19
N CYS A 194 10.82 -1.35 9.90
CA CYS A 194 9.93 -0.33 9.34
C CYS A 194 8.73 -1.03 8.70
N SER A 195 7.57 -0.93 9.32
CA SER A 195 6.34 -1.56 8.86
C SER A 195 5.42 -0.56 8.19
N ASP A 196 5.31 -0.66 6.87
CA ASP A 196 4.32 0.10 6.10
C ASP A 196 2.96 -0.59 6.20
N GLU A 197 2.06 0.04 6.92
CA GLU A 197 0.71 -0.49 7.21
C GLU A 197 -0.39 0.37 6.59
N ILE A 198 -0.08 1.07 5.48
CA ILE A 198 -1.01 2.00 4.82
C ILE A 198 -2.32 1.35 4.36
N HIS A 199 -2.32 0.05 4.08
CA HIS A 199 -3.50 -0.70 3.62
C HIS A 199 -4.28 -1.36 4.77
N CYS A 200 -3.96 -1.08 6.03
CA CYS A 200 -4.51 -1.79 7.20
C CYS A 200 -6.03 -1.74 7.34
N ASP A 201 -6.70 -0.75 6.77
CA ASP A 201 -8.15 -0.62 6.80
C ASP A 201 -8.86 -1.31 5.62
N LEU A 202 -8.12 -1.71 4.59
CA LEU A 202 -8.68 -2.26 3.36
C LEU A 202 -8.75 -3.80 3.40
N LEU A 203 -9.28 -4.35 4.48
CA LEU A 203 -9.41 -5.79 4.68
C LEU A 203 -10.66 -6.31 3.95
N LEU A 204 -10.44 -7.19 2.97
CA LEU A 204 -11.51 -7.76 2.14
C LEU A 204 -11.91 -9.16 2.60
N GLU A 205 -10.96 -9.94 3.15
CA GLU A 205 -11.25 -11.30 3.59
C GLU A 205 -12.08 -11.29 4.88
N PRO A 206 -13.25 -11.98 4.91
CA PRO A 206 -14.04 -12.08 6.11
C PRO A 206 -13.25 -12.70 7.26
N GLY A 207 -13.28 -12.05 8.42
CA GLY A 207 -12.56 -12.50 9.62
C GLY A 207 -11.07 -12.17 9.65
N ALA A 208 -10.48 -11.60 8.59
CA ALA A 208 -9.12 -11.11 8.64
C ALA A 208 -9.01 -9.93 9.61
N GLN A 209 -7.92 -9.92 10.37
CA GLN A 209 -7.61 -8.87 11.34
C GLN A 209 -6.21 -8.34 11.06
N HIS A 210 -6.10 -7.02 10.96
CA HIS A 210 -4.79 -6.37 10.92
C HIS A 210 -4.20 -6.31 12.32
N ILE A 211 -2.93 -6.68 12.44
CA ILE A 211 -2.17 -6.62 13.67
C ILE A 211 -0.94 -5.74 13.39
N PRO A 212 -0.82 -4.55 14.01
CA PRO A 212 0.40 -3.77 13.89
C PRO A 212 1.59 -4.57 14.41
N PHE A 213 2.70 -4.57 13.67
CA PHE A 213 3.91 -5.27 14.10
C PHE A 213 4.35 -4.82 15.49
N ALA A 214 4.29 -3.52 15.75
CA ALA A 214 4.66 -2.93 17.04
C ALA A 214 3.81 -3.43 18.22
N SER A 215 2.59 -3.89 17.97
CA SER A 215 1.68 -4.36 19.01
C SER A 215 1.92 -5.80 19.47
N LEU A 216 2.86 -6.53 18.85
CA LEU A 216 3.11 -7.94 19.17
C LEU A 216 3.63 -8.14 20.59
N ASN A 217 4.59 -7.33 21.01
CA ASN A 217 5.20 -7.32 22.34
C ASN A 217 6.08 -6.08 22.51
N GLU A 218 6.63 -5.88 23.70
CA GLU A 218 7.45 -4.71 24.03
C GLU A 218 8.72 -4.60 23.15
N ASP A 219 9.42 -5.70 22.87
CA ASP A 219 10.61 -5.67 22.03
C ASP A 219 10.27 -5.29 20.57
N ALA A 220 9.18 -5.81 20.01
CA ALA A 220 8.70 -5.42 18.70
C ALA A 220 8.33 -3.93 18.65
N GLU A 221 7.68 -3.42 19.70
CA GLU A 221 7.34 -2.00 19.83
C GLU A 221 8.60 -1.13 19.82
N GLN A 222 9.60 -1.46 20.64
CA GLN A 222 10.80 -0.63 20.80
C GLN A 222 11.73 -0.65 19.59
N ARG A 223 11.68 -1.68 18.74
CA ARG A 223 12.50 -1.77 17.53
C ARG A 223 11.81 -1.32 16.23
N SER A 224 10.59 -0.81 16.30
CA SER A 224 9.80 -0.56 15.10
C SER A 224 9.45 0.90 14.83
N VAL A 225 9.24 1.16 13.55
CA VAL A 225 8.58 2.34 12.99
C VAL A 225 7.36 1.87 12.23
N THR A 226 6.18 2.33 12.58
CA THR A 226 4.93 2.02 11.89
C THR A 226 4.50 3.21 11.05
N LEU A 227 4.30 3.01 9.75
CA LEU A 227 3.87 4.05 8.82
C LEU A 227 2.39 3.87 8.49
N LEU A 228 1.61 4.93 8.67
CA LEU A 228 0.16 4.95 8.43
C LEU A 228 -0.24 6.19 7.64
N SER A 229 -1.32 6.07 6.87
CA SER A 229 -1.97 7.19 6.20
C SER A 229 -3.43 6.84 5.89
N PRO A 230 -4.36 7.80 5.92
CA PRO A 230 -5.72 7.59 5.45
C PRO A 230 -5.85 7.62 3.92
N SER A 231 -4.76 7.89 3.20
CA SER A 231 -4.77 8.22 1.78
C SER A 231 -5.28 7.11 0.87
N LYS A 232 -4.92 5.85 1.13
CA LYS A 232 -5.38 4.70 0.35
C LYS A 232 -6.80 4.29 0.71
N THR A 233 -7.10 4.32 1.99
CA THR A 233 -8.41 3.93 2.53
C THR A 233 -9.54 4.85 2.04
N PHE A 234 -9.31 6.16 2.02
CA PHE A 234 -10.33 7.17 1.76
C PHE A 234 -10.13 7.95 0.45
N ASN A 235 -9.24 7.46 -0.41
CA ASN A 235 -8.93 8.07 -1.71
C ASN A 235 -8.53 9.55 -1.64
N ILE A 236 -7.59 9.87 -0.77
CA ILE A 236 -7.05 11.22 -0.58
C ILE A 236 -5.52 11.28 -0.74
N ALA A 237 -4.97 10.46 -1.62
CA ALA A 237 -3.52 10.43 -1.87
C ALA A 237 -2.94 11.76 -2.38
N GLY A 238 -3.76 12.57 -3.03
CA GLY A 238 -3.40 13.93 -3.43
C GLY A 238 -3.26 14.93 -2.27
N LEU A 239 -3.74 14.55 -1.08
CA LEU A 239 -3.61 15.30 0.17
C LEU A 239 -2.62 14.57 1.07
N GLY A 240 -1.36 14.96 1.00
CA GLY A 240 -0.24 14.26 1.63
C GLY A 240 -0.25 14.37 3.16
N ALA A 241 -0.99 13.50 3.84
CA ALA A 241 -0.93 13.35 5.29
C ALA A 241 -0.62 11.90 5.65
N SER A 242 0.47 11.67 6.36
CA SER A 242 0.85 10.40 6.93
C SER A 242 1.49 10.58 8.30
N VAL A 243 1.65 9.49 9.01
CA VAL A 243 2.25 9.49 10.33
C VAL A 243 3.17 8.29 10.50
N ALA A 244 4.34 8.52 11.09
CA ALA A 244 5.20 7.48 11.62
C ALA A 244 4.98 7.40 13.13
N ILE A 245 4.72 6.19 13.63
CA ILE A 245 4.62 5.92 15.07
C ILE A 245 5.94 5.27 15.48
N ILE A 246 6.72 5.97 16.31
CA ILE A 246 8.06 5.56 16.70
C ILE A 246 8.16 5.61 18.24
N PRO A 247 7.94 4.47 18.92
CA PRO A 247 7.95 4.42 20.38
C PRO A 247 9.30 4.74 21.00
N ASP A 248 10.38 4.15 20.47
CA ASP A 248 11.72 4.39 20.99
C ASP A 248 12.19 5.82 20.70
N ARG A 249 12.67 6.49 21.76
CA ARG A 249 13.09 7.90 21.69
C ARG A 249 14.31 8.11 20.80
N GLU A 250 15.28 7.20 20.85
CA GLU A 250 16.52 7.36 20.08
C GLU A 250 16.28 7.08 18.58
N LEU A 251 15.48 6.06 18.26
CA LEU A 251 15.04 5.83 16.88
C LEU A 251 14.27 7.04 16.34
N ARG A 252 13.38 7.62 17.15
CA ARG A 252 12.60 8.80 16.76
C ARG A 252 13.47 10.02 16.52
N LYS A 253 14.51 10.25 17.34
CA LYS A 253 15.49 11.33 17.11
C LYS A 253 16.27 11.13 15.83
N ARG A 254 16.80 9.91 15.59
CA ARG A 254 17.52 9.57 14.36
C ARG A 254 16.65 9.81 13.12
N PHE A 255 15.42 9.34 13.16
CA PHE A 255 14.44 9.52 12.08
C PHE A 255 14.14 11.01 11.82
N THR A 256 13.83 11.76 12.87
CA THR A 256 13.47 13.18 12.77
C THR A 256 14.65 14.02 12.27
N ARG A 257 15.88 13.67 12.62
CA ARG A 257 17.09 14.37 12.14
C ARG A 257 17.22 14.31 10.62
N GLN A 258 16.84 13.18 9.99
CA GLN A 258 16.96 13.02 8.54
C GLN A 258 16.00 13.91 7.74
N ARG A 259 14.93 14.38 8.35
CA ARG A 259 13.96 15.25 7.68
C ARG A 259 14.35 16.73 7.68
N GLN A 260 15.25 17.15 8.58
CA GLN A 260 15.58 18.55 8.78
C GLN A 260 16.12 19.21 7.50
N GLY A 261 15.47 20.29 7.08
CA GLY A 261 15.83 21.04 5.88
C GLY A 261 15.48 20.39 4.54
N LEU A 262 14.95 19.16 4.53
CA LEU A 262 14.63 18.41 3.32
C LEU A 262 13.13 18.12 3.17
N VAL A 263 12.47 17.76 4.26
CA VAL A 263 11.08 17.35 4.24
C VAL A 263 10.20 18.44 4.84
N PRO A 264 9.26 19.01 4.09
CA PRO A 264 8.33 20.00 4.61
C PRO A 264 7.39 19.41 5.64
N GLY A 265 6.76 20.27 6.43
CA GLY A 265 5.61 19.89 7.24
C GLY A 265 4.42 19.49 6.36
N VAL A 266 3.48 18.78 6.95
CA VAL A 266 2.19 18.47 6.30
C VAL A 266 1.39 19.76 6.15
N ASP A 267 0.75 19.97 5.00
CA ASP A 267 -0.08 21.15 4.78
C ASP A 267 -1.38 21.09 5.61
N ILE A 268 -1.93 22.28 5.86
CA ILE A 268 -3.10 22.42 6.74
C ILE A 268 -4.36 21.73 6.23
N LEU A 269 -4.56 21.66 4.90
CA LEU A 269 -5.73 20.99 4.31
C LEU A 269 -5.59 19.47 4.44
N SER A 270 -4.38 18.96 4.31
CA SER A 270 -4.11 17.52 4.51
C SER A 270 -4.38 17.08 5.94
N TYR A 271 -4.05 17.90 6.94
CA TYR A 271 -4.43 17.62 8.33
C TYR A 271 -5.94 17.58 8.53
N VAL A 272 -6.67 18.52 7.93
CA VAL A 272 -8.13 18.58 8.01
C VAL A 272 -8.75 17.32 7.37
N ALA A 273 -8.27 16.95 6.20
CA ALA A 273 -8.74 15.75 5.49
C ALA A 273 -8.48 14.46 6.30
N ALA A 274 -7.28 14.32 6.84
CA ALA A 274 -6.91 13.15 7.66
C ALA A 274 -7.77 13.03 8.93
N THR A 275 -8.03 14.16 9.59
CA THR A 275 -8.87 14.23 10.80
C THR A 275 -10.28 13.75 10.47
N ALA A 276 -10.92 14.34 9.46
CA ALA A 276 -12.27 13.97 9.03
C ALA A 276 -12.35 12.51 8.58
N ALA A 277 -11.36 12.03 7.83
CA ALA A 277 -11.29 10.66 7.34
C ALA A 277 -11.32 9.64 8.49
N TRP A 278 -10.41 9.76 9.42
CA TRP A 278 -10.31 8.80 10.52
C TRP A 278 -11.37 8.97 11.59
N ARG A 279 -11.88 10.19 11.80
CA ARG A 279 -12.96 10.45 12.77
C ARG A 279 -14.32 10.00 12.25
N ASP A 280 -14.65 10.33 11.01
CA ASP A 280 -16.04 10.26 10.50
C ASP A 280 -16.18 9.33 9.27
N GLY A 281 -15.10 8.82 8.70
CA GLY A 281 -15.12 8.09 7.43
C GLY A 281 -15.57 6.63 7.51
N GLN A 282 -15.77 6.07 8.70
CA GLN A 282 -16.03 4.63 8.87
C GLN A 282 -17.27 4.12 8.11
N PRO A 283 -18.43 4.80 8.11
CA PRO A 283 -19.60 4.32 7.35
C PRO A 283 -19.32 4.20 5.85
N TRP A 284 -18.61 5.16 5.28
CA TRP A 284 -18.21 5.12 3.87
C TRP A 284 -17.21 3.98 3.61
N LEU A 285 -16.26 3.76 4.52
CA LEU A 285 -15.31 2.66 4.41
C LEU A 285 -16.02 1.31 4.41
N ASP A 286 -16.99 1.10 5.29
CA ASP A 286 -17.75 -0.15 5.37
C ASP A 286 -18.49 -0.44 4.05
N GLU A 287 -19.11 0.58 3.44
CA GLU A 287 -19.74 0.47 2.12
C GLU A 287 -18.70 0.18 1.02
N GLN A 288 -17.56 0.86 1.05
CA GLN A 288 -16.46 0.62 0.10
C GLN A 288 -15.94 -0.82 0.18
N LEU A 289 -15.71 -1.33 1.39
CA LEU A 289 -15.22 -2.68 1.60
C LEU A 289 -16.18 -3.74 1.06
N ALA A 290 -17.48 -3.55 1.26
CA ALA A 290 -18.50 -4.44 0.70
C ALA A 290 -18.44 -4.44 -0.83
N TYR A 291 -18.37 -3.25 -1.44
CA TYR A 291 -18.28 -3.09 -2.89
C TYR A 291 -16.98 -3.71 -3.46
N LEU A 292 -15.85 -3.44 -2.83
CA LEU A 292 -14.54 -3.98 -3.26
C LEU A 292 -14.48 -5.50 -3.11
N ARG A 293 -15.08 -6.08 -2.07
CA ARG A 293 -15.11 -7.53 -1.87
C ARG A 293 -15.85 -8.23 -3.01
N GLU A 294 -17.00 -7.72 -3.40
CA GLU A 294 -17.75 -8.27 -4.53
C GLU A 294 -16.95 -8.14 -5.84
N THR A 295 -16.29 -7.02 -6.06
CA THR A 295 -15.44 -6.81 -7.24
C THR A 295 -14.24 -7.73 -7.24
N ARG A 296 -13.58 -7.92 -6.09
CA ARG A 296 -12.48 -8.89 -5.92
C ARG A 296 -12.91 -10.30 -6.31
N ASP A 297 -14.05 -10.75 -5.81
CA ASP A 297 -14.54 -12.10 -6.02
C ASP A 297 -14.89 -12.33 -7.51
N LEU A 298 -15.57 -11.36 -8.14
CA LEU A 298 -15.83 -11.36 -9.57
C LEU A 298 -14.53 -11.44 -10.39
N LEU A 299 -13.57 -10.58 -10.05
CA LEU A 299 -12.29 -10.49 -10.77
C LEU A 299 -11.51 -11.79 -10.64
N THR A 300 -11.41 -12.36 -9.44
CA THR A 300 -10.70 -13.62 -9.18
C THR A 300 -11.31 -14.77 -9.98
N GLN A 301 -12.63 -14.90 -9.95
CA GLN A 301 -13.33 -15.94 -10.71
C GLN A 301 -13.09 -15.82 -12.22
N ARG A 302 -13.24 -14.61 -12.76
CA ARG A 302 -13.17 -14.36 -14.20
C ARG A 302 -11.73 -14.44 -14.73
N VAL A 303 -10.74 -13.92 -14.02
CA VAL A 303 -9.33 -13.99 -14.41
C VAL A 303 -8.86 -15.44 -14.46
N ASN A 304 -9.21 -16.24 -13.44
CA ASN A 304 -8.83 -17.65 -13.38
C ASN A 304 -9.54 -18.52 -14.45
N ALA A 305 -10.58 -18.02 -15.10
CA ALA A 305 -11.22 -18.67 -16.25
C ALA A 305 -10.54 -18.30 -17.59
N ILE A 306 -9.63 -17.35 -17.61
CA ILE A 306 -8.90 -16.97 -18.84
C ILE A 306 -7.65 -17.86 -18.97
N PRO A 307 -7.51 -18.62 -20.07
CA PRO A 307 -6.34 -19.48 -20.26
C PRO A 307 -5.01 -18.69 -20.18
N GLY A 308 -4.06 -19.19 -19.38
CA GLY A 308 -2.75 -18.59 -19.22
C GLY A 308 -2.68 -17.45 -18.20
N LEU A 309 -3.78 -17.15 -17.52
CA LEU A 309 -3.82 -16.21 -16.39
C LEU A 309 -4.22 -16.91 -15.11
N SER A 310 -3.65 -16.47 -14.00
CA SER A 310 -4.10 -16.88 -12.67
C SER A 310 -3.89 -15.79 -11.62
N MET A 311 -4.68 -15.81 -10.58
CA MET A 311 -4.51 -14.97 -9.41
C MET A 311 -5.08 -15.64 -8.18
N VAL A 312 -4.53 -15.29 -7.01
CA VAL A 312 -5.18 -15.54 -5.73
C VAL A 312 -5.99 -14.33 -5.31
N ALA A 313 -7.11 -14.55 -4.64
CA ALA A 313 -7.91 -13.45 -4.11
C ALA A 313 -7.10 -12.69 -3.04
N PRO A 314 -6.86 -11.39 -3.20
CA PRO A 314 -6.18 -10.64 -2.16
C PRO A 314 -7.03 -10.57 -0.89
N GLU A 315 -6.43 -10.81 0.26
CA GLU A 315 -7.07 -10.70 1.56
C GLU A 315 -7.36 -9.24 1.92
N ALA A 316 -6.59 -8.32 1.34
CA ALA A 316 -6.71 -6.88 1.54
C ALA A 316 -6.27 -6.12 0.29
N THR A 317 -6.40 -4.81 0.31
CA THR A 317 -6.10 -3.86 -0.76
C THR A 317 -7.19 -3.83 -1.85
N TYR A 318 -7.00 -3.00 -2.86
CA TYR A 318 -7.80 -3.03 -4.10
C TYR A 318 -6.90 -3.32 -5.32
N LEU A 319 -5.88 -4.15 -5.08
CA LEU A 319 -4.84 -4.46 -6.05
C LEU A 319 -4.81 -5.97 -6.29
N ALA A 320 -4.96 -6.37 -7.56
CA ALA A 320 -4.90 -7.75 -7.99
C ALA A 320 -3.53 -8.04 -8.61
N TRP A 321 -2.86 -9.07 -8.09
CA TRP A 321 -1.58 -9.55 -8.59
C TRP A 321 -1.82 -10.76 -9.48
N ILE A 322 -1.65 -10.57 -10.80
CA ILE A 322 -2.06 -11.54 -11.82
C ILE A 322 -0.82 -12.15 -12.46
N ASP A 323 -0.71 -13.47 -12.36
CA ASP A 323 0.27 -14.26 -13.10
C ASP A 323 -0.14 -14.35 -14.56
N ALA A 324 0.71 -13.81 -15.44
CA ALA A 324 0.57 -13.84 -16.88
C ALA A 324 1.78 -14.53 -17.56
N SER A 325 2.62 -15.24 -16.79
CA SER A 325 3.84 -15.89 -17.28
C SER A 325 3.56 -16.93 -18.36
N GLN A 326 2.40 -17.61 -18.29
CA GLN A 326 2.01 -18.61 -19.27
C GLN A 326 1.66 -18.03 -20.65
N LEU A 327 1.42 -16.73 -20.75
CA LEU A 327 1.20 -16.07 -22.03
C LEU A 327 2.47 -16.00 -22.88
N LYS A 328 3.65 -16.24 -22.28
CA LYS A 328 4.97 -16.18 -22.94
C LYS A 328 5.23 -14.86 -23.68
N ALA A 329 4.55 -13.80 -23.24
CA ALA A 329 4.78 -12.45 -23.75
C ALA A 329 6.08 -11.89 -23.16
N ALA A 330 6.90 -11.24 -23.97
CA ALA A 330 8.14 -10.60 -23.50
C ALA A 330 7.88 -9.55 -22.40
N SER A 331 6.74 -8.90 -22.44
CA SER A 331 6.23 -8.02 -21.40
C SER A 331 4.70 -8.15 -21.34
N PRO A 332 4.16 -8.84 -20.34
CA PRO A 332 2.70 -8.93 -20.17
C PRO A 332 2.02 -7.57 -20.08
N ALA A 333 2.61 -6.59 -19.41
CA ALA A 333 2.04 -5.26 -19.30
C ALA A 333 1.92 -4.56 -20.66
N LEU A 334 2.95 -4.60 -21.50
CA LEU A 334 2.90 -4.04 -22.86
C LEU A 334 1.94 -4.80 -23.76
N PHE A 335 1.84 -6.12 -23.57
CA PHE A 335 0.86 -6.92 -24.30
C PHE A 335 -0.55 -6.44 -24.01
N PHE A 336 -0.92 -6.29 -22.75
CA PHE A 336 -2.23 -5.79 -22.37
C PHE A 336 -2.46 -4.33 -22.75
N GLU A 337 -1.44 -3.49 -22.67
CA GLU A 337 -1.54 -2.07 -23.05
C GLU A 337 -1.92 -1.91 -24.54
N ARG A 338 -1.35 -2.73 -25.42
CA ARG A 338 -1.73 -2.77 -26.85
C ARG A 338 -3.16 -3.23 -27.08
N HIS A 339 -3.78 -3.85 -26.09
CA HIS A 339 -5.18 -4.28 -26.11
C HIS A 339 -6.08 -3.39 -25.25
N GLY A 340 -5.63 -2.18 -24.94
CA GLY A 340 -6.43 -1.17 -24.24
C GLY A 340 -6.49 -1.32 -22.72
N LEU A 341 -5.49 -1.95 -22.10
CA LEU A 341 -5.44 -2.19 -20.66
C LEU A 341 -4.13 -1.68 -20.06
N GLY A 342 -4.20 -0.64 -19.25
CA GLY A 342 -3.05 -0.05 -18.60
C GLY A 342 -2.84 -0.61 -17.19
N PHE A 343 -2.05 -1.69 -17.06
CA PHE A 343 -1.66 -2.29 -15.79
C PHE A 343 -0.29 -1.81 -15.33
N SER A 344 0.01 -1.99 -14.03
CA SER A 344 1.39 -1.84 -13.56
C SER A 344 2.22 -3.06 -13.96
N PRO A 345 3.41 -2.87 -14.57
CA PRO A 345 4.25 -3.99 -14.96
C PRO A 345 4.86 -4.67 -13.75
N GLY A 346 4.79 -6.01 -13.73
CA GLY A 346 5.31 -6.83 -12.63
C GLY A 346 6.80 -6.65 -12.37
N ARG A 347 7.58 -6.38 -13.41
CA ARG A 347 9.02 -6.11 -13.29
C ARG A 347 9.36 -4.98 -12.33
N ASP A 348 8.51 -3.97 -12.22
CA ASP A 348 8.75 -2.84 -11.31
C ASP A 348 8.65 -3.29 -9.84
N PHE A 349 7.89 -4.36 -9.59
CA PHE A 349 7.77 -5.01 -8.28
C PHE A 349 8.83 -6.10 -8.05
N GLY A 350 9.49 -6.57 -9.11
CA GLY A 350 10.50 -7.62 -9.06
C GLY A 350 10.09 -8.96 -9.65
N ASP A 351 9.01 -9.03 -10.45
CA ASP A 351 8.58 -10.25 -11.14
C ASP A 351 8.02 -9.94 -12.54
N ASP A 352 8.80 -10.28 -13.57
CA ASP A 352 8.48 -9.97 -14.98
C ASP A 352 7.24 -10.71 -15.51
N GLY A 353 6.85 -11.82 -14.91
CA GLY A 353 5.73 -12.66 -15.34
C GLY A 353 4.37 -12.13 -14.92
N TYR A 354 4.33 -11.13 -14.06
CA TYR A 354 3.10 -10.63 -13.45
C TYR A 354 2.68 -9.26 -13.97
N VAL A 355 1.42 -8.94 -13.75
CA VAL A 355 0.88 -7.58 -13.82
C VAL A 355 0.05 -7.28 -12.58
N ARG A 356 -0.01 -6.01 -12.16
CA ARG A 356 -0.89 -5.56 -11.08
C ARG A 356 -2.05 -4.75 -11.64
N LEU A 357 -3.27 -5.16 -11.35
CA LEU A 357 -4.51 -4.49 -11.70
C LEU A 357 -5.11 -3.82 -10.47
N ASN A 358 -5.33 -2.50 -10.55
CA ASN A 358 -6.09 -1.76 -9.55
C ASN A 358 -7.59 -1.89 -9.85
N PHE A 359 -8.36 -2.49 -8.92
CA PHE A 359 -9.81 -2.66 -9.05
C PHE A 359 -10.64 -1.68 -8.21
N GLY A 360 -10.03 -0.62 -7.69
CA GLY A 360 -10.70 0.48 -6.98
C GLY A 360 -11.38 1.45 -7.96
N CYS A 361 -12.34 0.96 -8.71
CA CYS A 361 -13.06 1.73 -9.72
C CYS A 361 -14.50 1.22 -9.87
N PRO A 362 -15.38 1.97 -10.55
CA PRO A 362 -16.72 1.48 -10.91
C PRO A 362 -16.66 0.12 -11.60
N ARG A 363 -17.54 -0.80 -11.22
CA ARG A 363 -17.51 -2.20 -11.66
C ARG A 363 -17.64 -2.36 -13.18
N ASP A 364 -18.24 -1.39 -13.85
CA ASP A 364 -18.29 -1.36 -15.31
C ASP A 364 -16.91 -1.38 -15.96
N PHE A 365 -15.93 -0.66 -15.37
CA PHE A 365 -14.55 -0.67 -15.86
C PHE A 365 -13.92 -2.05 -15.70
N ILE A 366 -14.26 -2.77 -14.63
CA ILE A 366 -13.78 -4.13 -14.41
C ILE A 366 -14.39 -5.11 -15.40
N HIS A 367 -15.69 -5.01 -15.68
CA HIS A 367 -16.32 -5.82 -16.73
C HIS A 367 -15.69 -5.56 -18.11
N GLU A 368 -15.44 -4.32 -18.44
CA GLU A 368 -14.76 -3.96 -19.70
C GLU A 368 -13.30 -4.46 -19.72
N ALA A 369 -12.57 -4.33 -18.61
CA ALA A 369 -11.22 -4.85 -18.50
C ALA A 369 -11.17 -6.38 -18.72
N LEU A 370 -12.07 -7.12 -18.09
CA LEU A 370 -12.17 -8.58 -18.24
C LEU A 370 -12.48 -8.96 -19.69
N ARG A 371 -13.41 -8.26 -20.34
CA ARG A 371 -13.71 -8.48 -21.76
C ARG A 371 -12.48 -8.25 -22.64
N ARG A 372 -11.73 -7.16 -22.41
CA ARG A 372 -10.49 -6.85 -23.15
C ARG A 372 -9.41 -7.90 -22.88
N MET A 373 -9.26 -8.37 -21.63
CA MET A 373 -8.31 -9.43 -21.27
C MET A 373 -8.62 -10.74 -22.02
N GLU A 374 -9.88 -11.18 -22.00
CA GLU A 374 -10.34 -12.37 -22.73
C GLU A 374 -10.05 -12.26 -24.23
N ASN A 375 -10.38 -11.11 -24.84
CA ASN A 375 -10.13 -10.88 -26.26
C ASN A 375 -8.62 -10.84 -26.56
N ALA A 376 -7.82 -10.19 -25.76
CA ALA A 376 -6.38 -10.13 -25.93
C ALA A 376 -5.75 -11.52 -25.94
N VAL A 377 -6.08 -12.36 -24.95
CA VAL A 377 -5.53 -13.71 -24.87
C VAL A 377 -5.93 -14.59 -26.08
N ARG A 378 -7.15 -14.41 -26.62
CA ARG A 378 -7.58 -15.11 -27.84
C ARG A 378 -6.77 -14.78 -29.10
N THR A 379 -6.02 -13.66 -29.10
CA THR A 379 -5.14 -13.31 -30.25
C THR A 379 -3.84 -14.10 -30.23
N LEU A 380 -3.49 -14.73 -29.12
CA LEU A 380 -2.29 -15.53 -29.02
C LEU A 380 -2.48 -16.89 -29.71
N PRO A 381 -1.41 -17.45 -30.30
CA PRO A 381 -1.45 -18.84 -30.77
C PRO A 381 -1.93 -19.76 -29.64
N ARG A 382 -2.75 -20.76 -29.98
CA ARG A 382 -3.30 -21.70 -28.98
C ARG A 382 -2.16 -22.19 -28.09
N LEU A 383 -2.22 -21.81 -26.82
CA LEU A 383 -1.33 -22.33 -25.80
C LEU A 383 -1.57 -23.83 -25.72
N ASN A 384 -0.61 -24.64 -26.14
CA ASN A 384 -0.62 -26.08 -25.86
C ASN A 384 -0.41 -26.23 -24.34
N LEU A 385 -1.51 -26.19 -23.60
CA LEU A 385 -1.53 -26.51 -22.18
C LEU A 385 -1.39 -28.02 -22.06
N SER A 386 -0.16 -28.50 -21.98
CA SER A 386 0.17 -29.88 -21.60
C SER A 386 0.27 -30.00 -20.10
#